data_e1de40560689215071811b81fe3acf01
#
_entry.id   e1de40560689215071811b81fe3acf01
#
_cell.length_a   1.000
_cell.length_b   1.000
_cell.length_c   1.000
_cell.angle_alpha   90.00
_cell.angle_beta   90.00
_cell.angle_gamma   90.00
#
_symmetry.space_group_name_H-M   'P 1'
#
loop_
_entity.id
_entity.type
_entity.pdbx_description
1 polymer ?
#
loop_
_entity_poly.entity_id
_entity_poly.type
_entity_poly.pdbx_seq_one_letter_code
_entity_poly.pdbx_strand_id
1 'polypeptide(L)'
;MGSLITALASYCDIKQAGGQWLVRIDDLDPPRQDPNAVASIIRSLTEHGLQSDRPIEFQSNHATHYDAALKKLQPHLFYCRCSRRQLRGLGRYPGTCRNQKTFVENSAVRINMQDGEQSFDDGFLGPLNIDLATQLGDFIVRRRDGLIAYNLATAVDDGRGITHVLRGQDLLPVTAPQRYLMTLLNLPLPEYAHIPCLEFEDGSKLSKQTHAPALKDETAAKNLVDALWYLGFSVPEDTKSVPLILNWALEHFNLAAIPKRLPKYRSSRV
;
A
#
# COMPACT_ATOMS: atom_id res chain seq x y z
N MET A 1 12.03 -4.98 -9.09
CA MET A 1 12.89 -4.78 -7.90
C MET A 1 12.15 -4.03 -6.77
N GLY A 2 11.60 -2.82 -6.94
CA GLY A 2 10.96 -2.07 -5.86
C GLY A 2 9.90 -2.83 -5.06
N SER A 3 8.98 -3.53 -5.74
CA SER A 3 7.97 -4.36 -5.07
C SER A 3 8.57 -5.56 -4.31
N LEU A 4 9.66 -6.16 -4.84
CA LEU A 4 10.35 -7.25 -4.16
C LEU A 4 11.02 -6.76 -2.87
N ILE A 5 11.65 -5.59 -2.89
CA ILE A 5 12.25 -4.96 -1.70
C ILE A 5 11.20 -4.80 -0.58
N THR A 6 10.03 -4.26 -0.92
CA THR A 6 8.95 -4.05 0.05
C THR A 6 8.38 -5.39 0.54
N ALA A 7 8.14 -6.35 -0.36
CA ALA A 7 7.64 -7.67 0.01
C ALA A 7 8.62 -8.43 0.92
N LEU A 8 9.91 -8.41 0.59
CA LEU A 8 10.96 -9.06 1.38
C LEU A 8 11.10 -8.39 2.76
N ALA A 9 11.13 -7.07 2.82
CA ALA A 9 11.22 -6.35 4.09
C ALA A 9 10.01 -6.66 4.99
N SER A 10 8.78 -6.62 4.47
CA SER A 10 7.58 -6.94 5.25
C SER A 10 7.53 -8.41 5.68
N TYR A 11 8.02 -9.32 4.83
CA TYR A 11 8.14 -10.74 5.17
C TYR A 11 9.11 -10.94 6.33
N CYS A 12 10.32 -10.40 6.23
CA CYS A 12 11.34 -10.56 7.27
C CYS A 12 10.89 -9.94 8.60
N ASP A 13 10.33 -8.74 8.57
CA ASP A 13 9.87 -8.01 9.75
C ASP A 13 8.85 -8.83 10.56
N ILE A 14 7.77 -9.29 9.90
CA ILE A 14 6.72 -10.01 10.61
C ILE A 14 7.13 -11.46 10.99
N LYS A 15 7.96 -12.12 10.17
CA LYS A 15 8.44 -13.47 10.48
C LYS A 15 9.38 -13.51 11.67
N GLN A 16 10.25 -12.52 11.82
CA GLN A 16 11.10 -12.37 13.03
C GLN A 16 10.27 -12.18 14.29
N ALA A 17 9.14 -11.47 14.19
CA ALA A 17 8.19 -11.30 15.29
C ALA A 17 7.34 -12.56 15.57
N GLY A 18 7.53 -13.65 14.82
CA GLY A 18 6.73 -14.88 14.95
C GLY A 18 5.30 -14.74 14.39
N GLY A 19 5.04 -13.71 13.59
CA GLY A 19 3.75 -13.42 12.99
C GLY A 19 3.50 -14.15 11.66
N GLN A 20 2.34 -13.88 11.08
CA GLN A 20 1.92 -14.40 9.79
C GLN A 20 2.06 -13.33 8.70
N TRP A 21 2.71 -13.68 7.60
CA TRP A 21 2.80 -12.83 6.42
C TRP A 21 1.64 -13.15 5.46
N LEU A 22 0.87 -12.14 5.11
CA LEU A 22 -0.34 -12.30 4.32
C LEU A 22 -0.23 -11.54 3.00
N VAL A 23 -0.81 -12.09 1.94
CA VAL A 23 -0.87 -11.47 0.62
C VAL A 23 -2.32 -11.19 0.25
N ARG A 24 -2.59 -9.95 -0.16
CA ARG A 24 -3.88 -9.52 -0.73
C ARG A 24 -3.67 -8.96 -2.13
N ILE A 25 -4.54 -9.32 -3.05
CA ILE A 25 -4.59 -8.76 -4.40
C ILE A 25 -5.65 -7.66 -4.43
N ASP A 26 -5.21 -6.44 -4.70
CA ASP A 26 -6.08 -5.27 -4.78
C ASP A 26 -6.61 -5.11 -6.23
N ASP A 27 -7.67 -5.85 -6.57
CA ASP A 27 -8.24 -6.05 -7.91
C ASP A 27 -9.56 -5.29 -8.16
N LEU A 28 -9.74 -4.12 -7.53
CA LEU A 28 -10.97 -3.31 -7.63
C LEU A 28 -11.02 -2.35 -8.82
N ASP A 29 -10.05 -2.36 -9.71
CA ASP A 29 -10.02 -1.47 -10.88
C ASP A 29 -9.86 -2.25 -12.21
N PRO A 30 -10.85 -3.10 -12.57
CA PRO A 30 -10.77 -3.98 -13.73
C PRO A 30 -10.35 -3.28 -15.03
N PRO A 31 -10.81 -2.03 -15.33
CA PRO A 31 -10.44 -1.35 -16.58
C PRO A 31 -8.93 -1.05 -16.72
N ARG A 32 -8.16 -1.10 -15.62
CA ARG A 32 -6.71 -0.82 -15.62
C ARG A 32 -5.87 -2.05 -15.28
N GLN A 33 -6.50 -3.21 -15.09
CA GLN A 33 -5.78 -4.45 -14.79
C GLN A 33 -5.27 -5.11 -16.07
N ASP A 34 -4.01 -5.57 -16.01
CA ASP A 34 -3.49 -6.56 -16.95
C ASP A 34 -4.00 -7.94 -16.49
N PRO A 35 -4.72 -8.68 -17.34
CA PRO A 35 -5.25 -10.00 -16.97
C PRO A 35 -4.19 -10.98 -16.47
N ASN A 36 -2.94 -10.84 -16.91
CA ASN A 36 -1.84 -11.72 -16.53
C ASN A 36 -1.08 -11.25 -15.28
N ALA A 37 -1.33 -10.02 -14.81
CA ALA A 37 -0.56 -9.42 -13.72
C ALA A 37 -0.66 -10.23 -12.42
N VAL A 38 -1.86 -10.68 -12.06
CA VAL A 38 -2.10 -11.44 -10.82
C VAL A 38 -1.30 -12.74 -10.82
N ALA A 39 -1.43 -13.55 -11.90
CA ALA A 39 -0.71 -14.81 -12.02
C ALA A 39 0.81 -14.59 -12.01
N SER A 40 1.30 -13.54 -12.67
CA SER A 40 2.71 -13.19 -12.69
C SER A 40 3.22 -12.77 -11.31
N ILE A 41 2.45 -11.98 -10.55
CA ILE A 41 2.82 -11.57 -9.18
C ILE A 41 2.90 -12.79 -8.26
N ILE A 42 1.88 -13.65 -8.26
CA ILE A 42 1.84 -14.85 -7.41
C ILE A 42 3.01 -15.78 -7.75
N ARG A 43 3.26 -16.05 -9.04
CA ARG A 43 4.39 -16.85 -9.48
C ARG A 43 5.72 -16.25 -9.01
N SER A 44 5.92 -14.95 -9.21
CA SER A 44 7.15 -14.29 -8.80
C SER A 44 7.37 -14.35 -7.29
N LEU A 45 6.34 -14.14 -6.46
CA LEU A 45 6.44 -14.32 -5.02
C LEU A 45 6.84 -15.76 -4.66
N THR A 46 6.21 -16.75 -5.29
CA THR A 46 6.51 -18.18 -5.07
C THR A 46 7.96 -18.53 -5.41
N GLU A 47 8.46 -18.10 -6.58
CA GLU A 47 9.84 -18.35 -7.02
C GLU A 47 10.88 -17.68 -6.11
N HIS A 48 10.53 -16.54 -5.50
CA HIS A 48 11.35 -15.89 -4.49
C HIS A 48 11.16 -16.44 -3.08
N GLY A 49 10.37 -17.52 -2.89
CA GLY A 49 10.11 -18.14 -1.59
C GLY A 49 9.23 -17.32 -0.64
N LEU A 50 8.62 -16.25 -1.12
CA LEU A 50 7.73 -15.38 -0.35
C LEU A 50 6.30 -15.90 -0.43
N GLN A 51 5.96 -16.85 0.43
CA GLN A 51 4.65 -17.50 0.45
C GLN A 51 3.76 -16.92 1.56
N SER A 52 2.51 -16.63 1.21
CA SER A 52 1.50 -16.22 2.18
C SER A 52 1.16 -17.35 3.14
N ASP A 53 1.10 -17.06 4.44
CA ASP A 53 0.73 -18.05 5.48
C ASP A 53 -0.75 -18.41 5.48
N ARG A 54 -1.57 -17.68 4.73
CA ARG A 54 -3.00 -17.97 4.52
C ARG A 54 -3.33 -17.90 3.03
N PRO A 55 -4.49 -18.41 2.62
CA PRO A 55 -4.95 -18.23 1.24
C PRO A 55 -4.89 -16.75 0.83
N ILE A 56 -4.42 -16.50 -0.39
CA ILE A 56 -4.37 -15.14 -0.96
C ILE A 56 -5.78 -14.58 -1.05
N GLU A 57 -5.98 -13.41 -0.48
CA GLU A 57 -7.26 -12.70 -0.53
C GLU A 57 -7.34 -11.81 -1.78
N PHE A 58 -8.55 -11.62 -2.29
CA PHE A 58 -8.87 -10.73 -3.41
C PHE A 58 -9.91 -9.70 -2.96
N GLN A 59 -9.64 -8.43 -3.15
CA GLN A 59 -10.57 -7.37 -2.77
C GLN A 59 -11.92 -7.48 -3.47
N SER A 60 -11.95 -7.98 -4.68
CA SER A 60 -13.21 -8.23 -5.44
C SER A 60 -14.19 -9.16 -4.70
N ASN A 61 -13.71 -10.00 -3.80
CA ASN A 61 -14.53 -10.89 -2.99
C ASN A 61 -15.17 -10.18 -1.76
N HIS A 62 -14.78 -8.95 -1.47
CA HIS A 62 -15.16 -8.24 -0.25
C HIS A 62 -16.27 -7.19 -0.44
N ALA A 63 -17.00 -7.19 -1.57
CA ALA A 63 -18.00 -6.18 -1.91
C ALA A 63 -19.04 -5.95 -0.79
N THR A 64 -19.51 -7.01 -0.15
CA THR A 64 -20.47 -6.92 0.97
C THR A 64 -19.92 -6.18 2.18
N HIS A 65 -18.63 -6.28 2.47
CA HIS A 65 -17.97 -5.55 3.56
C HIS A 65 -17.86 -4.06 3.25
N TYR A 66 -17.55 -3.71 2.00
CA TYR A 66 -17.50 -2.31 1.57
C TYR A 66 -18.87 -1.64 1.59
N ASP A 67 -19.92 -2.35 1.17
CA ASP A 67 -21.29 -1.83 1.24
C ASP A 67 -21.75 -1.65 2.70
N ALA A 68 -21.38 -2.57 3.59
CA ALA A 68 -21.65 -2.43 5.02
C ALA A 68 -20.90 -1.23 5.63
N ALA A 69 -19.64 -1.01 5.23
CA ALA A 69 -18.85 0.15 5.64
C ALA A 69 -19.46 1.47 5.14
N LEU A 70 -19.89 1.54 3.87
CA LEU A 70 -20.57 2.72 3.32
C LEU A 70 -21.87 3.04 4.07
N LYS A 71 -22.64 2.01 4.47
CA LYS A 71 -23.85 2.21 5.30
C LYS A 71 -23.51 2.81 6.67
N LYS A 72 -22.47 2.31 7.35
CA LYS A 72 -22.01 2.87 8.64
C LYS A 72 -21.50 4.30 8.50
N LEU A 73 -20.80 4.61 7.41
CA LEU A 73 -20.26 5.94 7.13
C LEU A 73 -21.32 6.96 6.67
N GLN A 74 -22.55 6.55 6.40
CA GLN A 74 -23.62 7.36 5.81
C GLN A 74 -23.78 8.75 6.44
N PRO A 75 -23.70 8.93 7.77
CA PRO A 75 -23.80 10.27 8.40
C PRO A 75 -22.69 11.24 7.98
N HIS A 76 -21.53 10.71 7.58
CA HIS A 76 -20.35 11.45 7.17
C HIS A 76 -20.23 11.61 5.64
N LEU A 77 -21.18 11.06 4.86
CA LEU A 77 -21.08 11.03 3.40
C LEU A 77 -21.88 12.16 2.74
N PHE A 78 -21.46 12.50 1.53
CA PHE A 78 -22.20 13.36 0.61
C PHE A 78 -21.91 12.97 -0.85
N TYR A 79 -22.78 13.41 -1.76
CA TYR A 79 -22.72 13.08 -3.18
C TYR A 79 -22.16 14.25 -4.00
N CYS A 80 -21.14 13.97 -4.84
CA CYS A 80 -20.40 15.02 -5.53
C CYS A 80 -20.42 14.80 -7.06
N ARG A 81 -20.87 15.78 -7.81
CA ARG A 81 -20.88 15.81 -9.27
C ARG A 81 -19.75 16.63 -9.90
N CYS A 82 -18.87 17.22 -9.10
CA CYS A 82 -17.74 18.00 -9.60
C CYS A 82 -16.84 17.15 -10.53
N SER A 83 -16.57 17.66 -11.72
CA SER A 83 -15.67 17.04 -12.69
C SER A 83 -14.21 17.28 -12.30
N ARG A 84 -13.29 16.44 -12.84
CA ARG A 84 -11.83 16.64 -12.67
C ARG A 84 -11.39 18.02 -13.19
N ARG A 85 -12.05 18.53 -14.27
CA ARG A 85 -11.76 19.84 -14.84
C ARG A 85 -12.09 20.97 -13.87
N GLN A 86 -13.23 20.90 -13.16
CA GLN A 86 -13.64 21.88 -12.15
C GLN A 86 -12.74 21.87 -10.90
N LEU A 87 -12.11 20.74 -10.59
CA LEU A 87 -11.25 20.59 -9.42
C LEU A 87 -9.75 20.75 -9.72
N ARG A 88 -9.40 20.97 -11.00
CA ARG A 88 -8.01 21.10 -11.43
C ARG A 88 -7.36 22.31 -10.77
N GLY A 89 -6.18 22.13 -10.16
CA GLY A 89 -5.39 23.20 -9.54
C GLY A 89 -5.86 23.62 -8.15
N LEU A 90 -6.92 23.00 -7.59
CA LEU A 90 -7.42 23.38 -6.27
C LEU A 90 -6.68 22.74 -5.09
N GLY A 91 -5.67 21.88 -5.35
CA GLY A 91 -4.93 21.15 -4.32
C GLY A 91 -5.80 20.25 -3.45
N ARG A 92 -6.89 20.75 -2.90
CA ARG A 92 -7.88 20.00 -2.11
C ARG A 92 -9.32 20.26 -2.61
N TYR A 93 -10.24 19.39 -2.22
CA TYR A 93 -11.66 19.58 -2.55
C TYR A 93 -12.26 20.76 -1.76
N PRO A 94 -12.94 21.72 -2.42
CA PRO A 94 -13.41 22.96 -1.77
C PRO A 94 -14.72 22.83 -0.97
N GLY A 95 -15.29 21.62 -0.87
CA GLY A 95 -16.53 21.41 -0.12
C GLY A 95 -17.81 21.75 -0.86
N THR A 96 -17.76 22.08 -2.16
CA THR A 96 -18.90 22.59 -2.96
C THR A 96 -20.19 21.77 -2.84
N CYS A 97 -20.10 20.45 -2.71
CA CYS A 97 -21.27 19.56 -2.66
C CYS A 97 -21.58 19.02 -1.25
N ARG A 98 -20.97 19.51 -0.19
CA ARG A 98 -21.15 18.96 1.19
C ARG A 98 -22.59 18.85 1.65
N ASN A 99 -23.46 19.76 1.17
CA ASN A 99 -24.88 19.77 1.50
C ASN A 99 -25.72 18.75 0.72
N GLN A 100 -25.15 18.11 -0.32
CA GLN A 100 -25.82 17.10 -1.12
C GLN A 100 -25.81 15.75 -0.41
N LYS A 101 -26.76 15.54 0.51
CA LYS A 101 -26.85 14.34 1.36
C LYS A 101 -27.65 13.19 0.73
N THR A 102 -28.48 13.49 -0.26
CA THR A 102 -29.28 12.50 -0.99
C THR A 102 -28.54 12.04 -2.24
N PHE A 103 -28.76 10.79 -2.65
CA PHE A 103 -28.17 10.23 -3.87
C PHE A 103 -28.55 11.08 -5.10
N VAL A 104 -27.55 11.28 -5.94
CA VAL A 104 -27.71 11.90 -7.25
C VAL A 104 -27.00 11.02 -8.27
N GLU A 105 -27.67 10.71 -9.34
CA GLU A 105 -27.11 9.93 -10.44
C GLU A 105 -25.80 10.55 -10.98
N ASN A 106 -24.85 9.71 -11.39
CA ASN A 106 -23.54 10.15 -11.87
C ASN A 106 -22.73 10.98 -10.86
N SER A 107 -22.88 10.69 -9.56
CA SER A 107 -22.09 11.29 -8.49
C SER A 107 -21.05 10.33 -7.91
N ALA A 108 -19.93 10.88 -7.47
CA ALA A 108 -19.03 10.19 -6.56
C ALA A 108 -19.52 10.38 -5.12
N VAL A 109 -19.22 9.42 -4.24
CA VAL A 109 -19.45 9.54 -2.80
C VAL A 109 -18.16 10.00 -2.13
N ARG A 110 -18.26 11.08 -1.36
CA ARG A 110 -17.14 11.63 -0.59
C ARG A 110 -17.40 11.55 0.89
N ILE A 111 -16.32 11.42 1.66
CA ILE A 111 -16.32 11.62 3.10
C ILE A 111 -16.23 13.12 3.39
N ASN A 112 -17.08 13.63 4.30
CA ASN A 112 -17.01 15.00 4.80
C ASN A 112 -15.95 15.04 5.91
N MET A 113 -14.81 15.67 5.65
CA MET A 113 -13.72 15.81 6.57
C MET A 113 -13.98 17.00 7.50
N GLN A 114 -14.33 16.74 8.76
CA GLN A 114 -14.58 17.77 9.75
C GLN A 114 -13.40 17.95 10.71
N ASP A 115 -12.92 16.85 11.28
CA ASP A 115 -11.76 16.81 12.17
C ASP A 115 -10.79 15.79 11.61
N GLY A 116 -9.66 16.26 11.05
CA GLY A 116 -8.79 15.43 10.23
C GLY A 116 -7.41 15.18 10.82
N GLU A 117 -7.17 15.52 12.09
CA GLU A 117 -5.87 15.28 12.70
C GLU A 117 -5.65 13.77 12.92
N GLN A 118 -4.54 13.27 12.41
CA GLN A 118 -4.11 11.88 12.57
C GLN A 118 -2.68 11.86 13.09
N SER A 119 -2.52 11.42 14.33
CA SER A 119 -1.22 11.20 14.96
C SER A 119 -0.97 9.71 15.12
N PHE A 120 0.21 9.25 14.76
CA PHE A 120 0.64 7.86 14.96
C PHE A 120 2.17 7.77 14.92
N ASP A 121 2.70 6.73 15.57
CA ASP A 121 4.10 6.37 15.47
C ASP A 121 4.29 5.43 14.29
N ASP A 122 5.15 5.82 13.35
CA ASP A 122 5.55 4.97 12.23
C ASP A 122 6.84 4.23 12.62
N GLY A 123 6.85 2.92 12.46
CA GLY A 123 7.96 2.07 12.88
C GLY A 123 9.30 2.37 12.20
N PHE A 124 9.29 3.10 11.07
CA PHE A 124 10.50 3.52 10.38
C PHE A 124 10.75 5.03 10.41
N LEU A 125 9.70 5.84 10.30
CA LEU A 125 9.81 7.31 10.23
C LEU A 125 9.73 7.98 11.60
N GLY A 126 9.23 7.28 12.63
CA GLY A 126 8.95 7.83 13.95
C GLY A 126 7.59 8.53 14.02
N PRO A 127 7.38 9.43 15.00
CA PRO A 127 6.10 10.07 15.21
C PRO A 127 5.70 10.98 14.05
N LEU A 128 4.47 10.82 13.60
CA LEU A 128 3.85 11.57 12.50
C LEU A 128 2.58 12.25 12.98
N ASN A 129 2.40 13.49 12.54
CA ASN A 129 1.15 14.24 12.74
C ASN A 129 0.69 14.82 11.40
N ILE A 130 -0.50 14.42 10.95
CA ILE A 130 -1.05 14.74 9.62
C ILE A 130 -2.42 15.39 9.81
N ASP A 131 -2.56 16.64 9.42
CA ASP A 131 -3.86 17.31 9.33
C ASP A 131 -4.48 17.05 7.95
N LEU A 132 -5.39 16.08 7.91
CA LEU A 132 -6.11 15.70 6.68
C LEU A 132 -7.03 16.81 6.18
N ALA A 133 -7.60 17.64 7.05
CA ALA A 133 -8.50 18.70 6.64
C ALA A 133 -7.79 19.75 5.79
N THR A 134 -6.54 20.06 6.12
CA THR A 134 -5.72 21.01 5.37
C THR A 134 -4.99 20.38 4.19
N GLN A 135 -4.49 19.15 4.33
CA GLN A 135 -3.67 18.50 3.30
C GLN A 135 -4.47 17.81 2.21
N LEU A 136 -5.61 17.20 2.53
CA LEU A 136 -6.40 16.40 1.58
C LEU A 136 -7.83 16.95 1.40
N GLY A 137 -8.49 17.33 2.49
CA GLY A 137 -9.90 17.67 2.50
C GLY A 137 -10.80 16.45 2.23
N ASP A 138 -12.04 16.72 1.80
CA ASP A 138 -13.01 15.66 1.53
C ASP A 138 -12.56 14.77 0.38
N PHE A 139 -12.38 13.49 0.62
CA PHE A 139 -11.91 12.55 -0.40
C PHE A 139 -12.99 11.54 -0.82
N ILE A 140 -12.77 10.90 -1.96
CA ILE A 140 -13.71 9.95 -2.55
C ILE A 140 -13.58 8.60 -1.83
N VAL A 141 -14.72 8.02 -1.43
CA VAL A 141 -14.83 6.66 -0.88
C VAL A 141 -15.53 5.70 -1.85
N ARG A 142 -16.38 6.22 -2.77
CA ARG A 142 -16.94 5.48 -3.90
C ARG A 142 -16.88 6.36 -5.16
N ARG A 143 -16.34 5.80 -6.22
CA ARG A 143 -16.19 6.49 -7.49
C ARG A 143 -17.53 6.68 -8.19
N ARG A 144 -17.57 7.57 -9.17
CA ARG A 144 -18.77 7.84 -9.99
C ARG A 144 -19.22 6.63 -10.80
N ASP A 145 -18.29 5.81 -11.25
CA ASP A 145 -18.51 4.55 -11.95
C ASP A 145 -18.97 3.39 -11.03
N GLY A 146 -19.18 3.69 -9.74
CA GLY A 146 -19.64 2.74 -8.75
C GLY A 146 -18.53 1.96 -8.04
N LEU A 147 -17.29 2.00 -8.52
CA LEU A 147 -16.18 1.29 -7.91
C LEU A 147 -15.82 1.88 -6.54
N ILE A 148 -15.48 1.01 -5.62
CA ILE A 148 -14.98 1.41 -4.29
C ILE A 148 -13.61 2.07 -4.45
N ALA A 149 -13.39 3.16 -3.74
CA ALA A 149 -12.10 3.84 -3.76
C ALA A 149 -11.07 3.11 -2.89
N TYR A 150 -9.81 3.13 -3.33
CA TYR A 150 -8.69 2.46 -2.69
C TYR A 150 -8.63 2.69 -1.16
N ASN A 151 -8.77 3.93 -0.70
CA ASN A 151 -8.68 4.23 0.73
C ASN A 151 -9.77 3.52 1.55
N LEU A 152 -11.00 3.41 1.03
CA LEU A 152 -12.06 2.70 1.74
C LEU A 152 -11.83 1.20 1.73
N ALA A 153 -11.49 0.64 0.57
CA ALA A 153 -11.24 -0.80 0.44
C ALA A 153 -10.12 -1.25 1.40
N THR A 154 -8.97 -0.58 1.34
CA THR A 154 -7.83 -0.88 2.21
C THR A 154 -8.18 -0.72 3.69
N ALA A 155 -8.86 0.36 4.08
CA ALA A 155 -9.26 0.56 5.48
C ALA A 155 -10.16 -0.56 6.00
N VAL A 156 -11.12 -1.00 5.20
CA VAL A 156 -12.03 -2.10 5.58
C VAL A 156 -11.30 -3.43 5.67
N ASP A 157 -10.44 -3.75 4.69
CA ASP A 157 -9.74 -5.03 4.65
C ASP A 157 -8.67 -5.13 5.74
N ASP A 158 -7.85 -4.08 5.92
CA ASP A 158 -6.80 -4.06 6.95
C ASP A 158 -7.42 -4.10 8.36
N GLY A 159 -8.57 -3.42 8.56
CA GLY A 159 -9.31 -3.47 9.83
C GLY A 159 -9.92 -4.84 10.17
N ARG A 160 -9.84 -5.82 9.29
CA ARG A 160 -10.34 -7.20 9.50
C ARG A 160 -9.27 -8.17 10.00
N GLY A 161 -8.27 -7.69 10.69
CA GLY A 161 -7.31 -8.54 11.39
C GLY A 161 -5.85 -8.35 10.97
N ILE A 162 -5.56 -7.35 10.13
CA ILE A 162 -4.18 -6.94 9.87
C ILE A 162 -3.70 -6.12 11.07
N THR A 163 -2.58 -6.52 11.64
CA THR A 163 -1.98 -5.87 12.82
C THR A 163 -0.79 -5.00 12.46
N HIS A 164 -0.05 -5.33 11.39
CA HIS A 164 1.16 -4.64 10.97
C HIS A 164 1.14 -4.43 9.45
N VAL A 165 1.52 -3.26 8.99
CA VAL A 165 1.62 -2.89 7.57
C VAL A 165 2.97 -2.25 7.32
N LEU A 166 3.90 -3.00 6.70
CA LEU A 166 5.14 -2.43 6.18
C LEU A 166 5.01 -2.22 4.68
N ARG A 167 5.24 -0.98 4.22
CA ARG A 167 5.07 -0.60 2.81
C ARG A 167 5.99 0.54 2.39
N GLY A 168 5.98 0.90 1.11
CA GLY A 168 6.77 2.02 0.59
C GLY A 168 6.25 3.39 1.05
N GLN A 169 7.15 4.35 1.25
CA GLN A 169 6.83 5.73 1.65
C GLN A 169 5.92 6.47 0.67
N ASP A 170 5.83 6.04 -0.57
CA ASP A 170 4.88 6.58 -1.54
C ASP A 170 3.40 6.37 -1.15
N LEU A 171 3.13 5.42 -0.25
CA LEU A 171 1.81 5.18 0.32
C LEU A 171 1.55 5.93 1.63
N LEU A 172 2.52 6.67 2.15
CA LEU A 172 2.32 7.50 3.36
C LEU A 172 1.15 8.50 3.22
N PRO A 173 0.96 9.19 2.08
CA PRO A 173 -0.17 10.12 1.92
C PRO A 173 -1.56 9.49 2.03
N VAL A 174 -1.67 8.17 1.81
CA VAL A 174 -2.95 7.44 1.92
C VAL A 174 -3.14 6.76 3.28
N THR A 175 -2.12 6.70 4.12
CA THR A 175 -2.20 6.09 5.46
C THR A 175 -3.17 6.85 6.38
N ALA A 176 -3.01 8.15 6.49
CA ALA A 176 -3.88 8.96 7.35
C ALA A 176 -5.36 8.92 6.93
N PRO A 177 -5.73 9.03 5.62
CA PRO A 177 -7.11 8.80 5.18
C PRO A 177 -7.65 7.40 5.52
N GLN A 178 -6.84 6.36 5.39
CA GLN A 178 -7.23 4.99 5.74
C GLN A 178 -7.48 4.85 7.24
N ARG A 179 -6.56 5.34 8.09
CA ARG A 179 -6.72 5.36 9.55
C ARG A 179 -7.97 6.14 9.97
N TYR A 180 -8.23 7.30 9.35
CA TYR A 180 -9.42 8.09 9.61
C TYR A 180 -10.71 7.30 9.33
N LEU A 181 -10.78 6.59 8.20
CA LEU A 181 -11.92 5.73 7.87
C LEU A 181 -12.06 4.58 8.87
N MET A 182 -10.95 3.95 9.29
CA MET A 182 -10.97 2.90 10.30
C MET A 182 -11.51 3.41 11.64
N THR A 183 -11.10 4.61 12.08
CA THR A 183 -11.62 5.25 13.28
C THR A 183 -13.13 5.48 13.19
N LEU A 184 -13.63 6.05 12.08
CA LEU A 184 -15.08 6.24 11.89
C LEU A 184 -15.87 4.94 11.82
N LEU A 185 -15.26 3.87 11.35
CA LEU A 185 -15.85 2.53 11.27
C LEU A 185 -15.72 1.74 12.59
N ASN A 186 -15.00 2.27 13.58
CA ASN A 186 -14.63 1.58 14.81
C ASN A 186 -13.92 0.25 14.54
N LEU A 187 -12.90 0.29 13.64
CA LEU A 187 -12.04 -0.83 13.28
C LEU A 187 -10.69 -0.71 14.01
N PRO A 188 -10.01 -1.84 14.27
CA PRO A 188 -8.64 -1.85 14.78
C PRO A 188 -7.71 -1.08 13.86
N LEU A 189 -6.75 -0.36 14.41
CA LEU A 189 -5.73 0.36 13.65
C LEU A 189 -4.44 -0.46 13.63
N PRO A 190 -3.91 -0.83 12.46
CA PRO A 190 -2.60 -1.47 12.36
C PRO A 190 -1.46 -0.54 12.79
N GLU A 191 -0.35 -1.13 13.17
CA GLU A 191 0.94 -0.46 13.21
C GLU A 191 1.49 -0.33 11.78
N TYR A 192 2.08 0.83 11.48
CA TYR A 192 2.61 1.12 10.14
C TYR A 192 4.11 1.32 10.17
N ALA A 193 4.79 0.88 9.11
CA ALA A 193 6.18 1.23 8.84
C ALA A 193 6.33 1.58 7.35
N HIS A 194 6.84 2.77 7.04
CA HIS A 194 7.01 3.24 5.67
C HIS A 194 8.49 3.33 5.31
N ILE A 195 8.99 2.32 4.57
CA ILE A 195 10.38 2.28 4.13
C ILE A 195 10.59 3.07 2.83
N PRO A 196 11.81 3.55 2.55
CA PRO A 196 12.09 4.31 1.33
C PRO A 196 11.82 3.50 0.06
N CYS A 197 11.32 4.18 -0.98
CA CYS A 197 11.14 3.59 -2.30
C CYS A 197 12.45 3.61 -3.09
N LEU A 198 12.65 2.59 -3.94
CA LEU A 198 13.75 2.57 -4.89
C LEU A 198 13.49 3.58 -6.02
N GLU A 199 14.48 4.39 -6.34
CA GLU A 199 14.40 5.46 -7.34
C GLU A 199 15.47 5.29 -8.41
N PHE A 200 15.20 5.81 -9.61
CA PHE A 200 16.19 6.00 -10.67
C PHE A 200 17.16 7.14 -10.33
N GLU A 201 18.23 7.29 -11.13
CA GLU A 201 19.22 8.37 -10.96
C GLU A 201 18.60 9.78 -11.03
N ASP A 202 17.54 9.95 -11.82
CA ASP A 202 16.78 11.21 -11.94
C ASP A 202 15.84 11.50 -10.76
N GLY A 203 15.77 10.60 -9.77
CA GLY A 203 14.89 10.71 -8.62
C GLY A 203 13.45 10.24 -8.85
N SER A 204 13.10 9.80 -10.05
CA SER A 204 11.79 9.20 -10.30
C SER A 204 11.69 7.81 -9.63
N LYS A 205 10.50 7.47 -9.10
CA LYS A 205 10.27 6.17 -8.47
C LYS A 205 10.41 5.04 -9.47
N LEU A 206 11.10 3.95 -9.08
CA LEU A 206 11.13 2.72 -9.86
C LEU A 206 9.75 2.04 -9.85
N SER A 207 9.03 2.13 -10.96
CA SER A 207 7.67 1.58 -11.09
C SER A 207 7.41 1.06 -12.52
N LYS A 208 6.31 0.31 -12.72
CA LYS A 208 5.86 -0.09 -14.07
C LYS A 208 5.61 1.12 -14.98
N GLN A 209 5.12 2.24 -14.44
CA GLN A 209 4.86 3.46 -15.19
C GLN A 209 6.13 4.15 -15.69
N THR A 210 7.26 3.92 -15.03
CA THR A 210 8.59 4.43 -15.40
C THR A 210 9.43 3.38 -16.16
N HIS A 211 8.77 2.39 -16.78
CA HIS A 211 9.42 1.33 -17.58
C HIS A 211 10.47 0.52 -16.82
N ALA A 212 10.29 0.30 -15.52
CA ALA A 212 11.16 -0.57 -14.74
C ALA A 212 11.19 -1.98 -15.35
N PRO A 213 12.39 -2.59 -15.54
CA PRO A 213 12.50 -3.96 -16.02
C PRO A 213 11.73 -4.92 -15.11
N ALA A 214 11.03 -5.89 -15.71
CA ALA A 214 10.43 -6.98 -14.95
C ALA A 214 11.54 -7.83 -14.32
N LEU A 215 11.28 -8.34 -13.12
CA LEU A 215 12.14 -9.35 -12.53
C LEU A 215 12.08 -10.62 -13.35
N LYS A 216 13.23 -11.28 -13.49
CA LYS A 216 13.31 -12.61 -14.07
C LYS A 216 13.25 -13.64 -12.94
N ASP A 217 12.23 -14.48 -12.96
CA ASP A 217 12.01 -15.47 -11.90
C ASP A 217 13.16 -16.49 -11.83
N GLU A 218 13.82 -16.79 -12.99
CA GLU A 218 14.98 -17.68 -13.06
C GLU A 218 16.20 -17.16 -12.29
N THR A 219 16.20 -15.89 -11.91
CA THR A 219 17.26 -15.24 -11.12
C THR A 219 16.82 -14.92 -9.69
N ALA A 220 15.83 -15.64 -9.15
CA ALA A 220 15.22 -15.33 -7.86
C ALA A 220 16.25 -15.18 -6.72
N ALA A 221 17.23 -16.09 -6.62
CA ALA A 221 18.29 -15.98 -5.62
C ALA A 221 19.09 -14.66 -5.77
N LYS A 222 19.49 -14.31 -6.99
CA LYS A 222 20.19 -13.05 -7.27
C LYS A 222 19.31 -11.85 -6.96
N ASN A 223 18.03 -11.89 -7.34
CA ASN A 223 17.08 -10.81 -7.06
C ASN A 223 16.94 -10.56 -5.54
N LEU A 224 16.91 -11.62 -4.72
CA LEU A 224 16.87 -11.50 -3.25
C LEU A 224 18.15 -10.89 -2.68
N VAL A 225 19.32 -11.30 -3.16
CA VAL A 225 20.61 -10.71 -2.76
C VAL A 225 20.64 -9.22 -3.12
N ASP A 226 20.22 -8.86 -4.33
CA ASP A 226 20.16 -7.46 -4.76
C ASP A 226 19.14 -6.65 -3.93
N ALA A 227 17.98 -7.23 -3.62
CA ALA A 227 16.97 -6.59 -2.77
C ALA A 227 17.49 -6.32 -1.35
N LEU A 228 18.17 -7.31 -0.74
CA LEU A 228 18.81 -7.17 0.57
C LEU A 228 19.93 -6.12 0.55
N TRP A 229 20.71 -6.08 -0.51
CA TRP A 229 21.74 -5.06 -0.67
C TRP A 229 21.15 -3.64 -0.73
N TYR A 230 20.04 -3.44 -1.47
CA TYR A 230 19.34 -2.15 -1.46
C TYR A 230 18.82 -1.79 -0.08
N LEU A 231 18.38 -2.77 0.70
CA LEU A 231 17.96 -2.58 2.09
C LEU A 231 19.12 -2.35 3.08
N GLY A 232 20.38 -2.43 2.60
CA GLY A 232 21.58 -2.23 3.43
C GLY A 232 22.18 -3.49 4.04
N PHE A 233 21.76 -4.69 3.57
CA PHE A 233 22.23 -5.97 4.08
C PHE A 233 23.11 -6.68 3.05
N SER A 234 24.29 -7.17 3.48
CA SER A 234 25.24 -7.85 2.61
C SER A 234 25.21 -9.37 2.89
N VAL A 235 24.60 -10.11 1.99
CA VAL A 235 24.53 -11.57 2.05
C VAL A 235 25.90 -12.17 1.74
N PRO A 236 26.40 -13.19 2.51
CA PRO A 236 27.65 -13.88 2.21
C PRO A 236 27.64 -14.54 0.83
N GLU A 237 28.79 -14.57 0.15
CA GLU A 237 28.92 -15.08 -1.24
C GLU A 237 28.62 -16.59 -1.39
N ASP A 238 28.74 -17.35 -0.32
CA ASP A 238 28.43 -18.79 -0.27
C ASP A 238 26.93 -19.08 -0.12
N THR A 239 26.12 -18.09 0.20
CA THR A 239 24.65 -18.17 0.37
C THR A 239 23.96 -18.04 -0.99
N LYS A 240 23.79 -19.14 -1.73
CA LYS A 240 23.44 -19.12 -3.17
C LYS A 240 22.02 -19.56 -3.51
N SER A 241 21.28 -20.15 -2.58
CA SER A 241 19.91 -20.60 -2.86
C SER A 241 18.87 -19.73 -2.17
N VAL A 242 17.67 -19.66 -2.74
CA VAL A 242 16.53 -18.89 -2.18
C VAL A 242 16.29 -19.23 -0.71
N PRO A 243 16.20 -20.52 -0.29
CA PRO A 243 15.97 -20.83 1.13
C PRO A 243 17.10 -20.35 2.05
N LEU A 244 18.37 -20.50 1.64
CA LEU A 244 19.50 -20.05 2.43
C LEU A 244 19.53 -18.53 2.58
N ILE A 245 19.24 -17.80 1.50
CA ILE A 245 19.17 -16.33 1.52
C ILE A 245 18.04 -15.85 2.44
N LEU A 246 16.86 -16.47 2.36
CA LEU A 246 15.74 -16.11 3.23
C LEU A 246 16.02 -16.44 4.70
N ASN A 247 16.60 -17.58 5.00
CA ASN A 247 17.00 -17.92 6.37
C ASN A 247 18.01 -16.90 6.91
N TRP A 248 19.05 -16.60 6.12
CA TRP A 248 20.01 -15.56 6.49
C TRP A 248 19.33 -14.20 6.70
N ALA A 249 18.41 -13.81 5.81
CA ALA A 249 17.66 -12.56 5.94
C ALA A 249 16.84 -12.54 7.25
N LEU A 250 16.16 -13.63 7.59
CA LEU A 250 15.40 -13.75 8.84
C LEU A 250 16.27 -13.62 10.09
N GLU A 251 17.54 -14.03 10.04
CA GLU A 251 18.46 -13.90 11.17
C GLU A 251 19.06 -12.50 11.31
N HIS A 252 19.21 -11.77 10.18
CA HIS A 252 20.00 -10.52 10.13
C HIS A 252 19.20 -9.27 9.81
N PHE A 253 17.94 -9.40 9.36
CA PHE A 253 17.11 -8.25 9.05
C PHE A 253 16.86 -7.40 10.30
N ASN A 254 16.94 -6.09 10.13
CA ASN A 254 16.60 -5.12 11.16
C ASN A 254 16.01 -3.89 10.50
N LEU A 255 14.72 -3.62 10.75
CA LEU A 255 14.01 -2.48 10.19
C LEU A 255 14.73 -1.15 10.45
N ALA A 256 15.30 -0.97 11.64
CA ALA A 256 16.01 0.26 12.01
C ALA A 256 17.35 0.43 11.28
N ALA A 257 17.92 -0.65 10.73
CA ALA A 257 19.18 -0.61 9.98
C ALA A 257 19.00 -0.25 8.50
N ILE A 258 17.76 -0.24 7.99
CA ILE A 258 17.47 0.18 6.60
C ILE A 258 17.93 1.63 6.41
N PRO A 259 18.68 1.95 5.33
CA PRO A 259 19.09 3.32 5.04
C PRO A 259 17.87 4.25 4.87
N LYS A 260 17.93 5.47 5.40
CA LYS A 260 16.86 6.47 5.25
C LYS A 260 16.62 6.88 3.78
N ARG A 261 17.55 6.57 2.88
CA ARG A 261 17.42 6.62 1.42
C ARG A 261 18.09 5.40 0.83
N LEU A 262 17.39 4.70 -0.05
CA LEU A 262 17.98 3.57 -0.76
C LEU A 262 18.98 4.07 -1.82
N PRO A 263 20.02 3.27 -2.14
CA PRO A 263 20.86 3.53 -3.30
C PRO A 263 20.03 3.64 -4.57
N LYS A 264 20.47 4.45 -5.52
CA LYS A 264 19.78 4.58 -6.82
C LYS A 264 19.80 3.26 -7.59
N TYR A 265 18.70 2.99 -8.29
CA TYR A 265 18.58 1.78 -9.11
C TYR A 265 19.62 1.76 -10.23
N ARG A 266 20.32 0.63 -10.38
CA ARG A 266 21.30 0.40 -11.44
C ARG A 266 20.94 -0.87 -12.22
N SER A 267 20.72 -0.75 -13.51
CA SER A 267 20.35 -1.88 -14.38
C SER A 267 21.46 -2.96 -14.48
N SER A 268 22.71 -2.61 -14.22
CA SER A 268 23.85 -3.54 -14.21
C SER A 268 23.88 -4.50 -13.03
N ARG A 269 23.02 -4.33 -12.02
CA ARG A 269 22.89 -5.27 -10.90
C ARG A 269 21.76 -6.27 -11.05
N VAL A 270 20.85 -6.07 -12.00
CA VAL A 270 19.68 -6.95 -12.23
C VAL A 270 19.92 -7.89 -13.42
#